data_54ec115ed56d58a723b482430b27be05
#
_entry.id   54ec115ed56d58a723b482430b27be05
#
_cell.length_a   1.000
_cell.length_b   1.000
_cell.length_c   1.000
_cell.angle_alpha   90.00
_cell.angle_beta   90.00
_cell.angle_gamma   90.00
#
_symmetry.space_group_name_H-M   'P 1'
#
loop_
_entity.id
_entity.type
_entity.pdbx_description
1 polymer ?
#
loop_
_entity_poly.entity_id
_entity_poly.type
_entity_poly.pdbx_seq_one_letter_code
_entity_poly.pdbx_strand_id
1 'polypeptide(L)'
;GSKATGDITFGRQLTIADDLSQANDYEYGFIPKGAYIPTSGTGVVRYDYKGIEGLQLSANYNFGQRHNDKGRALKTGLKNAYGLGALYTAGDLDARFAYGHTNLETNATYKHRVDGFLASLGYKFGEFKLTGDFGYAHVKEDSDKTNKFYVSPGFAYQVTPASQVYGNYLYERVKGEADKEKTHAFLLGADYKLHKQVVLFVEGKYATTKEYVNDSYDGKVKDRAIGVGMRVFF
;
A
#
# COMPACT_ATOMS: atom_id res chain seq x y z
N GLY A 1 -9.77 23.69 -9.27
CA GLY A 1 -8.36 23.97 -8.97
C GLY A 1 -7.60 24.48 -10.18
N SER A 2 -6.42 24.95 -9.98
CA SER A 2 -5.50 25.34 -11.04
C SER A 2 -4.10 24.79 -10.75
N LYS A 3 -3.22 24.73 -11.78
CA LYS A 3 -1.81 24.33 -11.57
C LYS A 3 -1.10 25.20 -10.52
N ALA A 4 -1.48 26.48 -10.43
CA ALA A 4 -0.87 27.42 -9.50
C ALA A 4 -1.38 27.28 -8.06
N THR A 5 -2.63 26.86 -7.86
CA THR A 5 -3.28 26.82 -6.54
C THR A 5 -3.56 25.41 -6.03
N GLY A 6 -3.35 24.38 -6.87
CA GLY A 6 -3.68 23.00 -6.53
C GLY A 6 -5.18 22.70 -6.54
N ASP A 7 -5.52 21.47 -6.16
CA ASP A 7 -6.87 20.93 -6.16
C ASP A 7 -7.27 20.48 -4.74
N ILE A 8 -8.49 20.85 -4.32
CA ILE A 8 -9.09 20.36 -3.08
C ILE A 8 -10.27 19.45 -3.44
N THR A 9 -10.30 18.27 -2.89
CA THR A 9 -11.36 17.28 -3.07
C THR A 9 -11.95 16.86 -1.73
N PHE A 10 -13.24 16.53 -1.72
CA PHE A 10 -13.99 16.16 -0.52
C PHE A 10 -14.79 14.88 -0.75
N GLY A 11 -14.98 14.09 0.29
CA GLY A 11 -15.87 12.95 0.28
C GLY A 11 -15.14 11.60 0.29
N ARG A 12 -15.80 10.55 -0.24
CA ARG A 12 -15.21 9.22 -0.36
C ARG A 12 -14.17 9.20 -1.46
N GLN A 13 -12.92 8.98 -1.11
CA GLN A 13 -11.80 8.99 -2.06
C GLN A 13 -10.58 8.24 -1.54
N LEU A 14 -9.63 8.02 -2.43
CA LEU A 14 -8.30 7.51 -2.12
C LEU A 14 -7.43 8.59 -1.48
N THR A 15 -6.49 8.19 -0.64
CA THR A 15 -5.42 9.04 -0.12
C THR A 15 -4.16 8.89 -0.98
N ILE A 16 -3.15 9.73 -0.76
CA ILE A 16 -1.85 9.60 -1.44
C ILE A 16 -1.18 8.23 -1.19
N ALA A 17 -1.48 7.58 -0.07
CA ALA A 17 -0.92 6.28 0.28
C ALA A 17 -1.33 5.17 -0.71
N ASP A 18 -2.44 5.35 -1.44
CA ASP A 18 -2.85 4.39 -2.47
C ASP A 18 -1.88 4.37 -3.66
N ASP A 19 -1.29 5.52 -3.97
CA ASP A 19 -0.36 5.69 -5.08
C ASP A 19 1.07 5.23 -4.77
N LEU A 20 1.36 4.73 -3.55
CA LEU A 20 2.73 4.51 -3.08
C LEU A 20 3.40 3.24 -3.61
N SER A 21 2.68 2.18 -3.94
CA SER A 21 3.30 0.98 -4.49
C SER A 21 3.56 1.12 -5.99
N GLN A 22 4.70 0.60 -6.43
CA GLN A 22 5.05 0.44 -7.84
C GLN A 22 5.15 -1.04 -8.26
N ALA A 23 4.91 -1.96 -7.33
CA ALA A 23 4.80 -3.38 -7.63
C ALA A 23 3.60 -3.65 -8.53
N ASN A 24 3.78 -4.48 -9.56
CA ASN A 24 2.68 -4.99 -10.36
C ASN A 24 1.95 -6.09 -9.58
N ASP A 25 0.63 -5.95 -9.48
CA ASP A 25 -0.23 -6.87 -8.76
C ASP A 25 -1.68 -6.67 -9.24
N TYR A 26 -2.22 -7.64 -9.95
CA TYR A 26 -3.57 -7.55 -10.48
C TYR A 26 -4.62 -8.19 -9.56
N GLU A 27 -4.26 -9.23 -8.81
CA GLU A 27 -5.23 -10.07 -8.10
C GLU A 27 -4.99 -10.14 -6.59
N TYR A 28 -3.75 -10.26 -6.13
CA TYR A 28 -3.49 -10.76 -4.77
C TYR A 28 -3.24 -9.70 -3.70
N GLY A 29 -3.23 -8.42 -4.03
CA GLY A 29 -2.99 -7.34 -3.06
C GLY A 29 -1.66 -7.54 -2.32
N PHE A 30 -0.57 -7.75 -3.07
CA PHE A 30 0.72 -8.25 -2.56
C PHE A 30 1.39 -7.31 -1.57
N ILE A 31 1.30 -5.99 -1.78
CA ILE A 31 1.92 -4.99 -0.90
C ILE A 31 0.94 -4.51 0.16
N PRO A 32 1.24 -4.69 1.46
CA PRO A 32 0.30 -4.43 2.56
C PRO A 32 0.21 -2.94 2.96
N LYS A 33 0.31 -2.00 2.01
CA LYS A 33 0.36 -0.55 2.27
C LYS A 33 -0.79 -0.04 3.17
N GLY A 34 -1.99 -0.57 3.00
CA GLY A 34 -3.16 -0.19 3.80
C GLY A 34 -3.08 -0.58 5.28
N ALA A 35 -2.21 -1.51 5.64
CA ALA A 35 -1.93 -1.86 7.04
C ALA A 35 -0.96 -0.89 7.74
N TYR A 36 -0.38 0.04 6.98
CA TYR A 36 0.59 1.05 7.42
C TYR A 36 0.00 2.45 7.43
N ILE A 37 -0.66 2.84 6.34
CA ILE A 37 -1.35 4.12 6.19
C ILE A 37 -2.69 3.85 5.51
N PRO A 38 -3.81 4.44 5.96
CA PRO A 38 -5.09 4.30 5.27
C PRO A 38 -4.99 4.78 3.81
N THR A 39 -5.32 3.89 2.87
CA THR A 39 -5.28 4.18 1.42
C THR A 39 -6.55 4.84 0.90
N SER A 40 -7.63 4.84 1.69
CA SER A 40 -8.91 5.45 1.35
C SER A 40 -9.70 5.86 2.59
N GLY A 41 -10.77 6.62 2.39
CA GLY A 41 -11.71 6.95 3.44
C GLY A 41 -13.02 7.52 2.86
N THR A 42 -14.08 7.50 3.68
CA THR A 42 -15.41 8.00 3.29
C THR A 42 -15.60 9.49 3.55
N GLY A 43 -14.94 10.03 4.56
CA GLY A 43 -14.99 11.45 4.92
C GLY A 43 -13.59 12.08 4.84
N VAL A 44 -13.05 12.25 3.63
CA VAL A 44 -11.70 12.76 3.40
C VAL A 44 -11.76 14.14 2.77
N VAL A 45 -10.93 15.05 3.27
CA VAL A 45 -10.48 16.25 2.55
C VAL A 45 -9.07 15.99 2.08
N ARG A 46 -8.81 16.17 0.79
CA ARG A 46 -7.49 16.01 0.19
C ARG A 46 -7.13 17.24 -0.62
N TYR A 47 -5.91 17.72 -0.44
CA TYR A 47 -5.30 18.78 -1.24
C TYR A 47 -4.11 18.19 -2.02
N ASP A 48 -4.09 18.44 -3.34
CA ASP A 48 -3.01 18.06 -4.23
C ASP A 48 -2.43 19.30 -4.92
N TYR A 49 -1.12 19.49 -4.80
CA TYR A 49 -0.38 20.54 -5.50
C TYR A 49 0.50 19.91 -6.59
N LYS A 50 0.34 20.38 -7.82
CA LYS A 50 1.04 19.91 -9.03
C LYS A 50 1.69 21.06 -9.82
N GLY A 51 1.98 22.18 -9.15
CA GLY A 51 2.56 23.36 -9.79
C GLY A 51 4.02 23.23 -10.21
N ILE A 52 4.72 22.22 -9.70
CA ILE A 52 6.11 21.91 -10.06
C ILE A 52 6.10 20.72 -11.00
N GLU A 53 6.80 20.82 -12.13
CA GLU A 53 6.88 19.74 -13.11
C GLU A 53 7.51 18.47 -12.47
N GLY A 54 6.88 17.33 -12.72
CA GLY A 54 7.30 16.04 -12.16
C GLY A 54 7.02 15.86 -10.68
N LEU A 55 6.52 16.86 -9.94
CA LEU A 55 6.27 16.79 -8.51
C LEU A 55 4.78 16.99 -8.17
N GLN A 56 4.20 16.01 -7.47
CA GLN A 56 2.92 16.16 -6.79
C GLN A 56 3.17 16.13 -5.28
N LEU A 57 2.67 17.13 -4.56
CA LEU A 57 2.58 17.16 -3.10
C LEU A 57 1.11 16.96 -2.71
N SER A 58 0.87 16.13 -1.70
CA SER A 58 -0.49 15.86 -1.22
C SER A 58 -0.56 15.93 0.29
N ALA A 59 -1.68 16.47 0.78
CA ALA A 59 -2.07 16.41 2.17
C ALA A 59 -3.52 15.96 2.28
N ASN A 60 -3.84 15.10 3.24
CA ASN A 60 -5.21 14.69 3.47
C ASN A 60 -5.54 14.63 4.96
N TYR A 61 -6.83 14.87 5.25
CA TYR A 61 -7.42 14.65 6.56
C TYR A 61 -8.69 13.81 6.41
N ASN A 62 -8.80 12.75 7.23
CA ASN A 62 -9.97 11.88 7.29
C ASN A 62 -10.68 12.13 8.63
N PHE A 63 -11.97 12.56 8.56
CA PHE A 63 -12.78 12.90 9.73
C PHE A 63 -13.27 11.69 10.52
N GLY A 64 -12.96 10.50 10.05
CA GLY A 64 -13.30 9.26 10.72
C GLY A 64 -14.41 8.46 10.04
N GLN A 65 -14.49 7.19 10.46
CA GLN A 65 -15.49 6.25 10.00
C GLN A 65 -15.81 5.28 11.14
N ARG A 66 -17.00 5.41 11.71
CA ARG A 66 -17.47 4.60 12.85
C ARG A 66 -18.47 3.54 12.45
N HIS A 67 -18.96 3.56 11.22
CA HIS A 67 -19.93 2.62 10.68
C HIS A 67 -19.46 2.07 9.34
N ASN A 68 -19.83 0.84 9.06
CA ASN A 68 -19.59 0.25 7.73
C ASN A 68 -20.62 0.79 6.70
N ASP A 69 -20.46 0.40 5.44
CA ASP A 69 -21.33 0.83 4.33
C ASP A 69 -22.82 0.41 4.50
N LYS A 70 -23.11 -0.51 5.43
CA LYS A 70 -24.47 -0.95 5.81
C LYS A 70 -25.00 -0.25 7.07
N GLY A 71 -24.34 0.81 7.53
CA GLY A 71 -24.72 1.58 8.72
C GLY A 71 -24.50 0.87 10.05
N ARG A 72 -23.82 -0.27 10.09
CA ARG A 72 -23.52 -0.97 11.35
C ARG A 72 -22.28 -0.37 12.00
N ALA A 73 -22.34 -0.15 13.32
CA ALA A 73 -21.20 0.31 14.09
C ALA A 73 -20.01 -0.66 13.95
N LEU A 74 -18.83 -0.12 13.70
CA LEU A 74 -17.59 -0.88 13.65
C LEU A 74 -17.10 -1.15 15.09
N LYS A 75 -16.61 -2.34 15.34
CA LYS A 75 -16.02 -2.72 16.62
C LYS A 75 -14.76 -1.88 16.90
N THR A 76 -13.99 -1.61 15.86
CA THR A 76 -12.89 -0.65 15.86
C THR A 76 -13.11 0.29 14.68
N GLY A 77 -13.36 1.56 14.95
CA GLY A 77 -13.61 2.57 13.95
C GLY A 77 -12.42 3.54 13.80
N LEU A 78 -12.30 4.13 12.63
CA LEU A 78 -11.40 5.25 12.44
C LEU A 78 -11.96 6.48 13.16
N LYS A 79 -11.22 7.06 14.12
CA LYS A 79 -11.55 8.32 14.76
C LYS A 79 -11.19 9.51 13.89
N ASN A 80 -9.94 9.57 13.46
CA ASN A 80 -9.41 10.48 12.45
C ASN A 80 -8.06 9.97 11.93
N ALA A 81 -7.68 10.46 10.77
CA ALA A 81 -6.34 10.27 10.25
C ALA A 81 -5.91 11.49 9.44
N TYR A 82 -4.60 11.73 9.37
CA TYR A 82 -4.03 12.68 8.43
C TYR A 82 -2.81 12.06 7.74
N GLY A 83 -2.55 12.53 6.54
CA GLY A 83 -1.44 12.07 5.74
C GLY A 83 -0.82 13.20 4.93
N LEU A 84 0.47 13.06 4.68
CA LEU A 84 1.26 13.89 3.79
C LEU A 84 2.01 12.98 2.83
N GLY A 85 2.24 13.43 1.61
CA GLY A 85 3.01 12.63 0.66
C GLY A 85 3.49 13.43 -0.53
N ALA A 86 4.42 12.80 -1.25
CA ALA A 86 5.01 13.33 -2.48
C ALA A 86 5.17 12.21 -3.51
N LEU A 87 4.86 12.52 -4.76
CA LEU A 87 5.18 11.72 -5.93
C LEU A 87 6.10 12.54 -6.82
N TYR A 88 7.26 11.99 -7.18
CA TYR A 88 8.25 12.67 -8.00
C TYR A 88 8.67 11.79 -9.17
N THR A 89 8.55 12.34 -10.38
CA THR A 89 8.95 11.67 -11.62
C THR A 89 9.91 12.58 -12.39
N ALA A 90 11.08 12.06 -12.74
CA ALA A 90 12.09 12.75 -13.53
C ALA A 90 12.76 11.77 -14.51
N GLY A 91 12.43 11.89 -15.80
CA GLY A 91 12.87 10.93 -16.80
C GLY A 91 12.40 9.51 -16.46
N ASP A 92 13.34 8.60 -16.29
CA ASP A 92 13.09 7.18 -15.97
C ASP A 92 12.95 6.91 -14.45
N LEU A 93 13.16 7.93 -13.62
CA LEU A 93 13.05 7.84 -12.17
C LEU A 93 11.62 8.14 -11.71
N ASP A 94 11.08 7.29 -10.83
CA ASP A 94 9.81 7.49 -10.11
C ASP A 94 10.05 7.25 -8.61
N ALA A 95 9.96 8.29 -7.79
CA ALA A 95 10.16 8.24 -6.35
C ALA A 95 8.89 8.70 -5.63
N ARG A 96 8.43 7.94 -4.64
CA ARG A 96 7.19 8.18 -3.94
C ARG A 96 7.38 8.06 -2.44
N PHE A 97 6.65 8.88 -1.70
CA PHE A 97 6.74 8.96 -0.25
C PHE A 97 5.39 9.32 0.36
N ALA A 98 5.04 8.70 1.48
CA ALA A 98 3.93 9.14 2.32
C ALA A 98 4.21 8.89 3.80
N TYR A 99 3.70 9.78 4.64
CA TYR A 99 3.56 9.63 6.08
C TYR A 99 2.08 9.75 6.45
N GLY A 100 1.62 8.95 7.40
CA GLY A 100 0.27 9.04 7.93
C GLY A 100 0.21 8.78 9.43
N HIS A 101 -0.64 9.53 10.10
CA HIS A 101 -1.02 9.32 11.49
C HIS A 101 -2.49 8.92 11.56
N THR A 102 -2.78 7.84 12.25
CA THR A 102 -4.13 7.28 12.36
C THR A 102 -4.50 7.08 13.82
N ASN A 103 -5.63 7.62 14.22
CA ASN A 103 -6.26 7.34 15.51
C ASN A 103 -7.46 6.42 15.27
N LEU A 104 -7.45 5.27 15.91
CA LEU A 104 -8.54 4.31 15.93
C LEU A 104 -9.24 4.38 17.29
N GLU A 105 -10.54 4.11 17.32
CA GLU A 105 -11.36 4.09 18.52
C GLU A 105 -11.99 2.71 18.65
N THR A 106 -11.60 1.99 19.70
CA THR A 106 -12.17 0.69 20.07
C THR A 106 -12.88 0.86 21.38
N ASN A 107 -14.19 1.11 21.39
CA ASN A 107 -14.98 1.46 22.59
C ASN A 107 -14.31 2.55 23.44
N ALA A 108 -15.02 3.29 24.26
CA ALA A 108 -14.59 4.54 24.91
C ALA A 108 -13.27 4.49 25.73
N THR A 109 -12.60 3.36 25.86
CA THR A 109 -11.50 3.15 26.80
C THR A 109 -10.13 2.92 26.13
N TYR A 110 -10.07 2.37 24.91
CA TYR A 110 -8.80 2.00 24.28
C TYR A 110 -8.30 3.04 23.27
N LYS A 111 -7.07 3.50 23.47
CA LYS A 111 -6.38 4.40 22.54
C LYS A 111 -5.50 3.57 21.61
N HIS A 112 -5.86 3.53 20.33
CA HIS A 112 -5.07 2.86 19.31
C HIS A 112 -4.57 3.90 18.30
N ARG A 113 -3.27 4.01 18.12
CA ARG A 113 -2.61 4.93 17.18
C ARG A 113 -1.66 4.18 16.27
N VAL A 114 -1.60 4.64 15.03
CA VAL A 114 -0.65 4.14 14.04
C VAL A 114 0.06 5.32 13.41
N ASP A 115 1.38 5.34 13.50
CA ASP A 115 2.26 6.24 12.77
C ASP A 115 2.93 5.43 11.67
N GLY A 116 2.54 5.69 10.42
CA GLY A 116 2.95 4.94 9.26
C GLY A 116 3.80 5.76 8.29
N PHE A 117 4.68 5.07 7.61
CA PHE A 117 5.59 5.60 6.62
C PHE A 117 5.67 4.64 5.44
N LEU A 118 5.51 5.15 4.22
CA LEU A 118 5.66 4.39 2.98
C LEU A 118 6.62 5.13 2.05
N ALA A 119 7.47 4.38 1.36
CA ALA A 119 8.32 4.89 0.29
C ALA A 119 8.38 3.89 -0.87
N SER A 120 8.53 4.39 -2.07
CA SER A 120 8.70 3.58 -3.26
C SER A 120 9.66 4.25 -4.23
N LEU A 121 10.51 3.45 -4.85
CA LEU A 121 11.45 3.88 -5.87
C LEU A 121 11.32 2.96 -7.08
N GLY A 122 11.21 3.55 -8.26
CA GLY A 122 11.24 2.86 -9.53
C GLY A 122 12.23 3.50 -10.50
N TYR A 123 12.90 2.68 -11.27
CA TYR A 123 13.76 3.14 -12.35
C TYR A 123 13.61 2.27 -13.59
N LYS A 124 13.46 2.91 -14.74
CA LYS A 124 13.28 2.25 -16.03
C LYS A 124 14.58 2.24 -16.84
N PHE A 125 14.96 1.06 -17.35
CA PHE A 125 16.12 0.84 -18.20
C PHE A 125 15.65 0.23 -19.52
N GLY A 126 15.28 1.03 -20.49
CA GLY A 126 14.69 0.53 -21.71
C GLY A 126 13.40 -0.27 -21.45
N GLU A 127 13.38 -1.53 -21.78
CA GLU A 127 12.23 -2.43 -21.59
C GLU A 127 12.14 -3.02 -20.17
N PHE A 128 13.12 -2.73 -19.31
CA PHE A 128 13.19 -3.26 -17.95
C PHE A 128 12.92 -2.16 -16.91
N LYS A 129 12.07 -2.44 -15.94
CA LYS A 129 11.83 -1.57 -14.78
C LYS A 129 12.17 -2.32 -13.49
N LEU A 130 13.00 -1.70 -12.66
CA LEU A 130 13.20 -2.12 -11.26
C LEU A 130 12.35 -1.28 -10.34
N THR A 131 11.81 -1.90 -9.30
CA THR A 131 11.03 -1.24 -8.26
C THR A 131 11.47 -1.69 -6.88
N GLY A 132 11.25 -0.84 -5.89
CA GLY A 132 11.43 -1.18 -4.48
C GLY A 132 10.42 -0.43 -3.65
N ASP A 133 9.58 -1.16 -2.94
CA ASP A 133 8.60 -0.60 -2.01
C ASP A 133 9.06 -0.85 -0.57
N PHE A 134 8.83 0.12 0.29
CA PHE A 134 9.19 0.10 1.71
C PHE A 134 8.04 0.60 2.55
N GLY A 135 7.80 -0.02 3.71
CA GLY A 135 6.88 0.47 4.71
C GLY A 135 7.40 0.28 6.12
N TYR A 136 7.11 1.25 6.98
CA TYR A 136 7.32 1.17 8.41
C TYR A 136 6.09 1.71 9.13
N ALA A 137 5.65 1.05 10.20
CA ALA A 137 4.62 1.58 11.07
C ALA A 137 4.92 1.28 12.54
N HIS A 138 4.66 2.26 13.38
CA HIS A 138 4.62 2.13 14.83
C HIS A 138 3.17 2.16 15.29
N VAL A 139 2.72 1.06 15.86
CA VAL A 139 1.37 0.89 16.41
C VAL A 139 1.47 0.96 17.92
N LYS A 140 0.65 1.80 18.52
CA LYS A 140 0.53 1.90 19.98
C LYS A 140 -0.92 1.63 20.38
N GLU A 141 -1.13 0.59 21.14
CA GLU A 141 -2.43 0.18 21.67
C GLU A 141 -2.33 0.14 23.19
N ASP A 142 -2.89 1.17 23.86
CA ASP A 142 -2.71 1.46 25.28
C ASP A 142 -1.23 1.48 25.71
N SER A 143 -0.78 0.43 26.42
CA SER A 143 0.61 0.21 26.84
C SER A 143 1.44 -0.52 25.78
N ASP A 144 0.78 -1.33 24.94
CA ASP A 144 1.45 -2.24 24.01
C ASP A 144 1.94 -1.51 22.75
N LYS A 145 3.10 -1.94 22.28
CA LYS A 145 3.75 -1.38 21.10
C LYS A 145 4.05 -2.47 20.10
N THR A 146 3.65 -2.23 18.85
CA THR A 146 3.97 -3.11 17.73
C THR A 146 4.67 -2.31 16.64
N ASN A 147 5.79 -2.81 16.16
CA ASN A 147 6.51 -2.26 15.01
C ASN A 147 6.31 -3.17 13.81
N LYS A 148 5.91 -2.57 12.69
CA LYS A 148 5.77 -3.25 11.40
C LYS A 148 6.77 -2.68 10.43
N PHE A 149 7.32 -3.54 9.60
CA PHE A 149 8.29 -3.15 8.58
C PHE A 149 8.16 -4.10 7.39
N TYR A 150 8.17 -3.56 6.18
CA TYR A 150 8.35 -4.38 4.98
C TYR A 150 9.32 -3.74 3.99
N VAL A 151 9.89 -4.60 3.15
CA VAL A 151 10.62 -4.22 1.94
C VAL A 151 10.20 -5.16 0.82
N SER A 152 9.97 -4.59 -0.37
CA SER A 152 9.55 -5.37 -1.53
C SER A 152 10.27 -4.89 -2.79
N PRO A 153 11.41 -5.50 -3.14
CA PRO A 153 12.00 -5.34 -4.47
C PRO A 153 11.14 -6.05 -5.52
N GLY A 154 11.06 -5.45 -6.70
CA GLY A 154 10.31 -5.99 -7.82
C GLY A 154 10.92 -5.62 -9.15
N PHE A 155 10.42 -6.26 -10.19
CA PHE A 155 10.79 -5.97 -11.56
C PHE A 155 9.60 -6.10 -12.50
N ALA A 156 9.70 -5.45 -13.64
CA ALA A 156 8.82 -5.65 -14.77
C ALA A 156 9.68 -5.61 -16.06
N TYR A 157 9.41 -6.54 -16.96
CA TYR A 157 10.09 -6.64 -18.25
C TYR A 157 9.08 -6.67 -19.39
N GLN A 158 9.15 -5.68 -20.27
CA GLN A 158 8.30 -5.58 -21.45
C GLN A 158 8.86 -6.51 -22.53
N VAL A 159 8.25 -7.67 -22.70
CA VAL A 159 8.68 -8.71 -23.67
C VAL A 159 8.33 -8.30 -25.10
N THR A 160 7.12 -7.72 -25.27
CA THR A 160 6.65 -7.13 -26.53
C THR A 160 5.86 -5.85 -26.20
N PRO A 161 5.50 -4.99 -27.16
CA PRO A 161 4.65 -3.83 -26.90
C PRO A 161 3.31 -4.17 -26.22
N ALA A 162 2.86 -5.44 -26.31
CA ALA A 162 1.61 -5.91 -25.74
C ALA A 162 1.77 -6.83 -24.53
N SER A 163 2.96 -7.37 -24.25
CA SER A 163 3.17 -8.38 -23.20
C SER A 163 4.27 -8.00 -22.22
N GLN A 164 4.05 -8.26 -20.95
CA GLN A 164 4.95 -7.98 -19.86
C GLN A 164 5.03 -9.17 -18.92
N VAL A 165 6.22 -9.41 -18.37
CA VAL A 165 6.47 -10.32 -17.24
C VAL A 165 6.93 -9.49 -16.06
N TYR A 166 6.44 -9.79 -14.87
CA TYR A 166 6.78 -9.04 -13.66
C TYR A 166 6.87 -9.97 -12.45
N GLY A 167 7.59 -9.51 -11.45
CA GLY A 167 7.70 -10.24 -10.21
C GLY A 167 8.06 -9.33 -9.05
N ASN A 168 7.65 -9.74 -7.86
CA ASN A 168 7.90 -9.03 -6.61
C ASN A 168 8.26 -10.04 -5.52
N TYR A 169 9.19 -9.65 -4.67
CA TYR A 169 9.45 -10.32 -3.40
C TYR A 169 9.02 -9.41 -2.28
N LEU A 170 8.42 -9.96 -1.22
CA LEU A 170 8.08 -9.25 0.01
C LEU A 170 8.78 -9.90 1.19
N TYR A 171 9.49 -9.11 1.96
CA TYR A 171 9.83 -9.42 3.33
C TYR A 171 9.06 -8.48 4.25
N GLU A 172 8.26 -9.04 5.17
CA GLU A 172 7.56 -8.28 6.20
C GLU A 172 7.91 -8.83 7.58
N ARG A 173 8.05 -7.93 8.53
CA ARG A 173 8.24 -8.26 9.94
C ARG A 173 7.28 -7.43 10.77
N VAL A 174 6.49 -8.12 11.60
CA VAL A 174 5.66 -7.53 12.65
C VAL A 174 6.25 -7.97 13.98
N LYS A 175 6.53 -7.02 14.88
CA LYS A 175 7.09 -7.28 16.20
C LYS A 175 6.31 -6.54 17.26
N GLY A 176 5.56 -7.28 18.08
CA GLY A 176 4.99 -6.85 19.35
C GLY A 176 5.95 -7.01 20.51
N GLU A 177 5.44 -6.98 21.74
CA GLU A 177 6.24 -7.18 22.95
C GLU A 177 6.67 -8.65 23.12
N ALA A 178 5.72 -9.57 23.03
CA ALA A 178 5.96 -11.00 23.13
C ALA A 178 5.96 -11.72 21.77
N ASP A 179 5.23 -11.18 20.79
CA ASP A 179 4.95 -11.84 19.52
C ASP A 179 5.77 -11.24 18.39
N LYS A 180 6.20 -12.09 17.48
CA LYS A 180 6.93 -11.69 16.28
C LYS A 180 6.53 -12.56 15.10
N GLU A 181 6.20 -11.91 13.98
CA GLU A 181 5.93 -12.57 12.71
C GLU A 181 6.97 -12.15 11.67
N LYS A 182 7.35 -13.10 10.81
CA LYS A 182 8.21 -12.89 9.66
C LYS A 182 7.58 -13.52 8.43
N THR A 183 7.23 -12.71 7.46
CA THR A 183 6.65 -13.15 6.19
C THR A 183 7.66 -12.99 5.06
N HIS A 184 7.79 -14.03 4.26
CA HIS A 184 8.46 -14.03 2.98
C HIS A 184 7.45 -14.40 1.92
N ALA A 185 7.28 -13.57 0.92
CA ALA A 185 6.35 -13.85 -0.16
C ALA A 185 6.97 -13.53 -1.52
N PHE A 186 6.53 -14.28 -2.53
CA PHE A 186 6.91 -14.12 -3.92
C PHE A 186 5.65 -14.05 -4.76
N LEU A 187 5.62 -13.13 -5.69
CA LEU A 187 4.63 -13.03 -6.74
C LEU A 187 5.36 -13.02 -8.09
N LEU A 188 4.87 -13.80 -9.02
CA LEU A 188 5.30 -13.79 -10.41
C LEU A 188 4.07 -13.75 -11.29
N GLY A 189 4.07 -12.89 -12.30
CA GLY A 189 2.97 -12.72 -13.22
C GLY A 189 3.40 -12.38 -14.62
N ALA A 190 2.47 -12.55 -15.53
CA ALA A 190 2.56 -12.08 -16.90
C ALA A 190 1.23 -11.48 -17.32
N ASP A 191 1.27 -10.45 -18.13
CA ASP A 191 0.09 -9.85 -18.73
C ASP A 191 0.21 -9.70 -20.25
N TYR A 192 -0.95 -9.60 -20.89
CA TYR A 192 -1.08 -9.37 -22.31
C TYR A 192 -2.21 -8.37 -22.60
N LYS A 193 -1.88 -7.27 -23.24
CA LYS A 193 -2.82 -6.23 -23.68
C LYS A 193 -3.49 -6.65 -24.98
N LEU A 194 -4.69 -7.21 -24.88
CA LEU A 194 -5.54 -7.50 -26.06
C LEU A 194 -5.97 -6.22 -26.77
N HIS A 195 -6.24 -5.19 -26.00
CA HIS A 195 -6.66 -3.86 -26.44
C HIS A 195 -6.18 -2.83 -25.41
N LYS A 196 -6.13 -1.53 -25.78
CA LYS A 196 -5.78 -0.45 -24.83
C LYS A 196 -6.60 -0.44 -23.55
N GLN A 197 -7.80 -1.01 -23.58
CA GLN A 197 -8.72 -1.10 -22.45
C GLN A 197 -8.85 -2.53 -21.87
N VAL A 198 -8.18 -3.54 -22.45
CA VAL A 198 -8.36 -4.94 -22.04
C VAL A 198 -7.01 -5.60 -21.82
N VAL A 199 -6.78 -6.05 -20.60
CA VAL A 199 -5.56 -6.77 -20.20
C VAL A 199 -5.96 -8.15 -19.67
N LEU A 200 -5.37 -9.20 -20.25
CA LEU A 200 -5.35 -10.54 -19.68
C LEU A 200 -4.14 -10.70 -18.78
N PHE A 201 -4.26 -11.43 -17.68
CA PHE A 201 -3.13 -11.72 -16.81
C PHE A 201 -3.19 -13.13 -16.24
N VAL A 202 -2.02 -13.62 -15.85
CA VAL A 202 -1.83 -14.79 -14.98
C VAL A 202 -0.86 -14.40 -13.88
N GLU A 203 -1.20 -14.77 -12.64
CA GLU A 203 -0.36 -14.53 -11.47
C GLU A 203 -0.25 -15.76 -10.60
N GLY A 204 0.94 -15.99 -10.04
CA GLY A 204 1.19 -16.96 -9.00
C GLY A 204 1.78 -16.28 -7.77
N LYS A 205 1.30 -16.71 -6.59
CA LYS A 205 1.78 -16.24 -5.28
C LYS A 205 2.20 -17.42 -4.42
N TYR A 206 3.31 -17.24 -3.71
CA TYR A 206 3.74 -18.13 -2.63
C TYR A 206 4.21 -17.29 -1.44
N ALA A 207 3.62 -17.51 -0.28
CA ALA A 207 4.00 -16.83 0.95
C ALA A 207 4.23 -17.82 2.09
N THR A 208 5.12 -17.46 2.99
CA THR A 208 5.41 -18.17 4.22
C THR A 208 5.52 -17.18 5.35
N THR A 209 4.69 -17.32 6.37
CA THR A 209 4.77 -16.58 7.63
C THR A 209 5.23 -17.50 8.73
N LYS A 210 6.30 -17.12 9.42
CA LYS A 210 6.79 -17.77 10.64
C LYS A 210 6.40 -16.93 11.86
N GLU A 211 5.84 -17.60 12.85
CA GLU A 211 5.36 -17.02 14.10
C GLU A 211 6.31 -17.40 15.23
N TYR A 212 6.50 -16.47 16.15
CA TYR A 212 7.36 -16.63 17.34
C TYR A 212 6.67 -16.00 18.54
N VAL A 213 6.70 -16.69 19.66
CA VAL A 213 6.25 -16.22 20.98
C VAL A 213 7.43 -16.23 21.92
N ASN A 214 7.71 -15.10 22.59
CA ASN A 214 8.90 -14.94 23.45
C ASN A 214 10.20 -15.37 22.77
N ASP A 215 10.37 -14.98 21.51
CA ASP A 215 11.48 -15.35 20.62
C ASP A 215 11.62 -16.85 20.28
N SER A 216 10.75 -17.71 20.80
CA SER A 216 10.68 -19.12 20.47
C SER A 216 9.79 -19.32 19.24
N TYR A 217 10.22 -20.21 18.33
CA TYR A 217 9.43 -20.56 17.16
C TYR A 217 8.14 -21.26 17.57
N ASP A 218 6.98 -20.73 17.15
CA ASP A 218 5.65 -21.25 17.49
C ASP A 218 4.99 -21.95 16.30
N GLY A 219 5.14 -21.39 15.10
CA GLY A 219 4.48 -21.98 13.96
C GLY A 219 4.87 -21.39 12.60
N LYS A 220 4.31 -22.00 11.56
CA LYS A 220 4.53 -21.60 10.18
C LYS A 220 3.26 -21.76 9.35
N VAL A 221 2.81 -20.68 8.76
CA VAL A 221 1.71 -20.66 7.78
C VAL A 221 2.29 -20.57 6.38
N LYS A 222 1.71 -21.32 5.43
CA LYS A 222 2.02 -21.23 3.99
C LYS A 222 0.77 -20.83 3.24
N ASP A 223 0.89 -19.84 2.36
CA ASP A 223 -0.16 -19.40 1.46
C ASP A 223 0.35 -19.50 0.02
N ARG A 224 -0.43 -20.11 -0.85
CA ARG A 224 -0.10 -20.26 -2.26
C ARG A 224 -1.36 -20.16 -3.09
N ALA A 225 -1.27 -19.43 -4.19
CA ALA A 225 -2.37 -19.26 -5.12
C ALA A 225 -1.83 -19.09 -6.55
N ILE A 226 -2.65 -19.43 -7.49
CA ILE A 226 -2.47 -19.09 -8.91
C ILE A 226 -3.83 -18.63 -9.43
N GLY A 227 -3.84 -17.57 -10.21
CA GLY A 227 -5.04 -17.00 -10.80
C GLY A 227 -4.79 -16.54 -12.22
N VAL A 228 -5.86 -16.55 -12.99
CA VAL A 228 -5.93 -15.95 -14.32
C VAL A 228 -7.11 -15.01 -14.35
N GLY A 229 -6.98 -13.89 -15.05
CA GLY A 229 -8.06 -12.91 -15.09
C GLY A 229 -7.97 -11.96 -16.26
N MET A 230 -8.98 -11.10 -16.32
CA MET A 230 -9.09 -10.03 -17.30
C MET A 230 -9.50 -8.75 -16.59
N ARG A 231 -8.81 -7.64 -16.89
CA ARG A 231 -9.23 -6.29 -16.49
C ARG A 231 -9.69 -5.51 -17.71
N VAL A 232 -10.80 -4.82 -17.54
CA VAL A 232 -11.36 -3.91 -18.54
C VAL A 232 -11.36 -2.51 -17.93
N PHE A 233 -10.78 -1.56 -18.63
CA PHE A 233 -10.70 -0.15 -18.25
C PHE A 233 -11.72 0.66 -19.07
N PHE A 234 -12.56 1.44 -18.40
CA PHE A 234 -13.63 2.25 -19.01
C PHE A 234 -13.26 3.72 -19.03
#